data_a39e38d577d841ca5a26d922e2f35596
#
_entry.id   a39e38d577d841ca5a26d922e2f35596
#
_cell.length_a   1.000
_cell.length_b   1.000
_cell.length_c   1.000
_cell.angle_alpha   90.00
_cell.angle_beta   90.00
_cell.angle_gamma   90.00
#
_symmetry.space_group_name_H-M   'P 1'
#
loop_
_entity.id
_entity.type
_entity.pdbx_description
1 polymer ?
#
loop_
_entity_poly.entity_id
_entity_poly.type
_entity_poly.pdbx_seq_one_letter_code
_entity_poly.pdbx_strand_id
1 'polypeptide(L)'
;MSARKLHEQKLLRILISLHERYPAAGLDTLAAMIRKECPCSRNTVHRLMKLYNIHSIRKRAFKITTNSKHNYAVSQNLLKRDFAADKPNQKWVDDITYIPTDEGWLYAAIVKDLCLKKISSRIDTNLTVSALKMAVNRQRPQNGLIFHSDRGVQYASSGYREILAEYNITQSMSRKGDPYDNAVAENFFSCLKCELVHHKHYKTRSEAQADIFAYIEAYYNSVRPQSTLNWLSPLAYEHMLSIYAAKVA
;
A
#
# COMPACT_ATOMS: atom_id res chain seq x y z
N MET A 1 -23.99 34.82 -13.72
CA MET A 1 -23.92 33.37 -13.36
C MET A 1 -24.06 33.29 -11.85
N SER A 2 -24.83 32.33 -11.29
CA SER A 2 -24.98 32.26 -9.83
C SER A 2 -23.70 31.72 -9.19
N ALA A 3 -23.42 32.12 -7.92
CA ALA A 3 -22.24 31.65 -7.16
C ALA A 3 -22.18 30.11 -7.07
N ARG A 4 -23.35 29.45 -6.92
CA ARG A 4 -23.48 27.99 -6.94
C ARG A 4 -23.02 27.37 -8.27
N LYS A 5 -23.36 27.97 -9.40
CA LYS A 5 -22.99 27.46 -10.73
C LYS A 5 -21.49 27.63 -10.98
N LEU A 6 -20.90 28.72 -10.50
CA LEU A 6 -19.46 28.97 -10.56
C LEU A 6 -18.66 27.96 -9.72
N HIS A 7 -19.13 27.68 -8.49
CA HIS A 7 -18.54 26.68 -7.61
C HIS A 7 -18.60 25.26 -8.23
N GLU A 8 -19.72 24.89 -8.83
CA GLU A 8 -19.88 23.59 -9.49
C GLU A 8 -18.97 23.44 -10.71
N GLN A 9 -18.78 24.50 -11.50
CA GLN A 9 -17.81 24.50 -12.60
C GLN A 9 -16.37 24.32 -12.11
N LYS A 10 -15.99 24.95 -11.00
CA LYS A 10 -14.69 24.76 -10.37
C LYS A 10 -14.48 23.31 -9.94
N LEU A 11 -15.48 22.73 -9.25
CA LEU A 11 -15.46 21.33 -8.83
C LEU A 11 -15.30 20.38 -10.02
N LEU A 12 -16.02 20.62 -11.10
CA LEU A 12 -15.94 19.79 -12.29
C LEU A 12 -14.56 19.84 -12.94
N ARG A 13 -13.93 20.99 -13.05
CA ARG A 13 -12.56 21.12 -13.60
C ARG A 13 -11.56 20.32 -12.77
N ILE A 14 -11.63 20.45 -11.44
CA ILE A 14 -10.76 19.69 -10.54
C ILE A 14 -11.01 18.18 -10.69
N LEU A 15 -12.28 17.77 -10.73
CA LEU A 15 -12.67 16.37 -10.88
C LEU A 15 -12.13 15.75 -12.18
N ILE A 16 -12.26 16.45 -13.31
CA ILE A 16 -11.75 16.00 -14.63
C ILE A 16 -10.23 15.85 -14.57
N SER A 17 -9.51 16.88 -14.11
CA SER A 17 -8.05 16.87 -14.02
C SER A 17 -7.54 15.75 -13.11
N LEU A 18 -8.20 15.50 -11.97
CA LEU A 18 -7.84 14.40 -11.08
C LEU A 18 -8.15 13.04 -11.70
N HIS A 19 -9.25 12.91 -12.43
CA HIS A 19 -9.59 11.65 -13.09
C HIS A 19 -8.64 11.33 -14.25
N GLU A 20 -8.24 12.32 -15.04
CA GLU A 20 -7.23 12.15 -16.09
C GLU A 20 -5.89 11.69 -15.51
N ARG A 21 -5.48 12.26 -14.38
CA ARG A 21 -4.24 11.91 -13.70
C ARG A 21 -4.29 10.59 -12.95
N TYR A 22 -5.46 10.25 -12.37
CA TYR A 22 -5.68 9.06 -11.54
C TYR A 22 -6.95 8.33 -11.96
N PRO A 23 -7.00 7.76 -13.16
CA PRO A 23 -8.24 7.22 -13.75
C PRO A 23 -8.83 6.03 -12.99
N ALA A 24 -8.02 5.31 -12.21
CA ALA A 24 -8.47 4.22 -11.35
C ALA A 24 -8.96 4.68 -9.96
N ALA A 25 -8.86 5.97 -9.63
CA ALA A 25 -9.36 6.48 -8.36
C ALA A 25 -10.89 6.41 -8.30
N GLY A 26 -11.43 5.83 -7.22
CA GLY A 26 -12.86 5.75 -6.98
C GLY A 26 -13.44 7.04 -6.38
N LEU A 27 -14.77 7.10 -6.27
CA LEU A 27 -15.52 8.25 -5.75
C LEU A 27 -14.95 8.82 -4.43
N ASP A 28 -14.68 7.95 -3.45
CA ASP A 28 -14.26 8.41 -2.12
C ASP A 28 -12.84 9.01 -2.15
N THR A 29 -11.95 8.40 -2.95
CA THR A 29 -10.59 8.93 -3.19
C THR A 29 -10.64 10.28 -3.89
N LEU A 30 -11.41 10.40 -4.98
CA LEU A 30 -11.58 11.65 -5.71
C LEU A 30 -12.20 12.74 -4.84
N ALA A 31 -13.25 12.42 -4.07
CA ALA A 31 -13.88 13.36 -3.16
C ALA A 31 -12.91 13.86 -2.07
N ALA A 32 -12.06 12.99 -1.53
CA ALA A 32 -11.06 13.36 -0.55
C ALA A 32 -9.97 14.28 -1.16
N MET A 33 -9.54 13.99 -2.39
CA MET A 33 -8.59 14.85 -3.11
C MET A 33 -9.17 16.24 -3.41
N ILE A 34 -10.39 16.30 -3.93
CA ILE A 34 -11.07 17.55 -4.27
C ILE A 34 -11.23 18.44 -3.04
N ARG A 35 -11.58 17.87 -1.87
CA ARG A 35 -11.76 18.63 -0.62
C ARG A 35 -10.53 19.39 -0.14
N LYS A 36 -9.33 18.98 -0.57
CA LYS A 36 -8.08 19.71 -0.27
C LYS A 36 -8.04 21.10 -0.92
N GLU A 37 -8.70 21.26 -2.08
CA GLU A 37 -8.70 22.48 -2.88
C GLU A 37 -10.04 23.21 -2.87
N CYS A 38 -11.15 22.46 -2.74
CA CYS A 38 -12.49 23.00 -2.86
C CYS A 38 -13.48 22.22 -1.98
N PRO A 39 -14.14 22.88 -1.00
CA PRO A 39 -15.11 22.23 -0.14
C PRO A 39 -16.27 21.61 -0.94
N CYS A 40 -16.54 20.33 -0.72
CA CYS A 40 -17.64 19.65 -1.39
C CYS A 40 -18.16 18.45 -0.59
N SER A 41 -19.42 18.09 -0.83
CA SER A 41 -19.95 16.83 -0.30
C SER A 41 -19.61 15.65 -1.24
N ARG A 42 -19.53 14.44 -0.67
CA ARG A 42 -19.39 13.20 -1.45
C ARG A 42 -20.49 13.06 -2.52
N ASN A 43 -21.73 13.42 -2.14
CA ASN A 43 -22.87 13.32 -3.02
C ASN A 43 -22.79 14.29 -4.21
N THR A 44 -22.23 15.47 -4.02
CA THR A 44 -21.95 16.43 -5.12
C THR A 44 -20.98 15.82 -6.12
N VAL A 45 -19.87 15.24 -5.63
CA VAL A 45 -18.88 14.59 -6.51
C VAL A 45 -19.53 13.41 -7.25
N HIS A 46 -20.29 12.57 -6.57
CA HIS A 46 -20.99 11.44 -7.18
C HIS A 46 -21.97 11.89 -8.28
N ARG A 47 -22.74 12.95 -8.03
CA ARG A 47 -23.65 13.53 -9.03
C ARG A 47 -22.91 14.03 -10.26
N LEU A 48 -21.79 14.74 -10.08
CA LEU A 48 -20.95 15.20 -11.18
C LEU A 48 -20.34 14.04 -11.96
N MET A 49 -19.82 13.03 -11.28
CA MET A 49 -19.31 11.81 -11.95
C MET A 49 -20.37 11.17 -12.83
N LYS A 50 -21.60 11.02 -12.33
CA LYS A 50 -22.71 10.49 -13.12
C LYS A 50 -23.07 11.38 -14.31
N LEU A 51 -23.20 12.69 -14.09
CA LEU A 51 -23.61 13.65 -15.12
C LEU A 51 -22.61 13.71 -16.29
N TYR A 52 -21.32 13.57 -15.99
CA TYR A 52 -20.24 13.66 -16.99
C TYR A 52 -19.66 12.30 -17.37
N ASN A 53 -20.33 11.19 -17.01
CA ASN A 53 -19.95 9.82 -17.33
C ASN A 53 -18.51 9.47 -16.90
N ILE A 54 -18.08 9.97 -15.75
CA ILE A 54 -16.76 9.71 -15.18
C ILE A 54 -16.83 8.44 -14.32
N HIS A 55 -16.06 7.42 -14.69
CA HIS A 55 -16.04 6.12 -14.03
C HIS A 55 -14.62 5.67 -13.70
N SER A 56 -14.42 5.09 -12.53
CA SER A 56 -13.14 4.46 -12.19
C SER A 56 -12.88 3.26 -13.09
N ILE A 57 -11.69 3.19 -13.69
CA ILE A 57 -11.27 2.11 -14.59
C ILE A 57 -10.71 0.88 -13.86
N ARG A 58 -10.88 0.75 -12.53
CA ARG A 58 -10.35 -0.40 -11.75
C ARG A 58 -10.73 -1.73 -12.37
N LYS A 59 -9.71 -2.52 -12.72
CA LYS A 59 -9.88 -3.91 -13.20
C LYS A 59 -9.60 -4.88 -12.04
N ARG A 60 -10.48 -5.87 -11.86
CA ARG A 60 -10.29 -6.95 -10.89
C ARG A 60 -9.89 -8.22 -11.63
N ALA A 61 -8.82 -8.87 -11.18
CA ALA A 61 -8.48 -10.24 -11.55
C ALA A 61 -8.01 -10.97 -10.28
N PHE A 62 -8.33 -12.25 -10.17
CA PHE A 62 -8.01 -13.06 -8.99
C PHE A 62 -7.06 -14.21 -9.38
N LYS A 63 -5.94 -14.36 -8.62
CA LYS A 63 -5.04 -15.50 -8.74
C LYS A 63 -4.40 -15.81 -7.38
N ILE A 64 -4.44 -17.07 -6.96
CA ILE A 64 -3.77 -17.56 -5.73
C ILE A 64 -2.29 -17.81 -6.08
N THR A 65 -1.36 -17.30 -5.24
CA THR A 65 0.09 -17.30 -5.56
C THR A 65 0.99 -17.86 -4.45
N THR A 66 0.48 -18.19 -3.26
CA THR A 66 1.32 -18.60 -2.12
C THR A 66 1.58 -20.10 -2.10
N ASN A 67 2.86 -20.52 -2.01
CA ASN A 67 3.24 -21.89 -1.71
C ASN A 67 3.62 -22.03 -0.22
N SER A 68 2.70 -22.58 0.57
CA SER A 68 2.87 -22.80 2.01
C SER A 68 3.19 -24.25 2.37
N LYS A 69 3.53 -25.11 1.39
CA LYS A 69 3.86 -26.52 1.61
C LYS A 69 5.37 -26.69 1.80
N HIS A 70 5.84 -26.55 3.03
CA HIS A 70 7.24 -26.79 3.41
C HIS A 70 7.33 -27.29 4.85
N ASN A 71 8.48 -27.87 5.24
CA ASN A 71 8.75 -28.43 6.56
C ASN A 71 9.58 -27.51 7.48
N TYR A 72 9.76 -26.24 7.14
CA TYR A 72 10.46 -25.30 8.01
C TYR A 72 9.66 -24.96 9.27
N ALA A 73 10.36 -24.65 10.35
CA ALA A 73 9.73 -24.16 11.58
C ALA A 73 8.96 -22.85 11.29
N VAL A 74 7.74 -22.77 11.80
CA VAL A 74 6.84 -21.63 11.59
C VAL A 74 6.67 -20.90 12.92
N SER A 75 6.83 -19.56 12.89
CA SER A 75 6.60 -18.71 14.05
C SER A 75 5.10 -18.61 14.40
N GLN A 76 4.80 -18.33 15.67
CA GLN A 76 3.42 -18.14 16.12
C GLN A 76 2.78 -16.91 15.47
N ASN A 77 1.47 -16.94 15.26
CA ASN A 77 0.72 -15.75 14.85
C ASN A 77 0.51 -14.82 16.06
N LEU A 78 1.41 -13.86 16.22
CA LEU A 78 1.33 -12.86 17.30
C LEU A 78 0.39 -11.71 16.92
N LEU A 79 0.21 -11.44 15.62
CA LEU A 79 -0.64 -10.36 15.14
C LEU A 79 -2.13 -10.64 15.39
N LYS A 80 -2.59 -11.91 15.23
CA LYS A 80 -3.96 -12.39 15.50
C LYS A 80 -5.05 -11.50 14.88
N ARG A 81 -4.80 -10.95 13.68
CA ARG A 81 -5.65 -9.97 12.96
C ARG A 81 -5.81 -8.60 13.65
N ASP A 82 -5.04 -8.33 14.69
CA ASP A 82 -4.96 -7.00 15.29
C ASP A 82 -4.03 -6.11 14.46
N PHE A 83 -4.59 -5.48 13.44
CA PHE A 83 -3.91 -4.56 12.52
C PHE A 83 -3.87 -3.12 13.04
N ALA A 84 -4.33 -2.86 14.26
CA ALA A 84 -4.18 -1.56 14.88
C ALA A 84 -2.74 -1.35 15.36
N ALA A 85 -2.22 -0.18 15.14
CA ALA A 85 -0.91 0.26 15.63
C ALA A 85 -0.99 1.75 15.96
N ASP A 86 -0.66 2.11 17.20
CA ASP A 86 -0.78 3.48 17.69
C ASP A 86 0.46 4.33 17.34
N LYS A 87 1.59 3.67 17.12
CA LYS A 87 2.87 4.33 16.83
C LYS A 87 3.52 3.73 15.58
N PRO A 88 4.25 4.54 14.80
CA PRO A 88 5.10 4.03 13.72
C PRO A 88 6.05 2.95 14.21
N ASN A 89 6.36 1.97 13.35
CA ASN A 89 7.30 0.90 13.61
C ASN A 89 6.93 -0.06 14.77
N GLN A 90 5.66 -0.12 15.14
CA GLN A 90 5.12 -1.08 16.12
C GLN A 90 4.84 -2.44 15.51
N LYS A 91 4.20 -2.43 14.33
CA LYS A 91 3.81 -3.61 13.58
C LYS A 91 4.02 -3.37 12.09
N TRP A 92 4.76 -4.26 11.46
CA TRP A 92 4.92 -4.30 10.01
C TRP A 92 4.32 -5.58 9.44
N VAL A 93 3.77 -5.49 8.24
CA VAL A 93 3.34 -6.66 7.45
C VAL A 93 4.12 -6.69 6.13
N ASP A 94 4.47 -7.89 5.72
CA ASP A 94 5.24 -8.16 4.50
C ASP A 94 4.47 -9.14 3.62
N ASP A 95 4.64 -8.99 2.32
CA ASP A 95 4.13 -9.93 1.34
C ASP A 95 4.84 -9.74 -0.02
N ILE A 96 4.73 -10.76 -0.88
CA ILE A 96 5.31 -10.76 -2.22
C ILE A 96 4.22 -10.95 -3.25
N THR A 97 4.32 -10.19 -4.34
CA THR A 97 3.46 -10.41 -5.50
C THR A 97 4.26 -10.63 -6.78
N TYR A 98 3.58 -11.16 -7.78
CA TYR A 98 4.11 -11.49 -9.11
C TYR A 98 3.50 -10.55 -10.13
N ILE A 99 4.33 -10.00 -10.99
CA ILE A 99 3.96 -9.10 -12.07
C ILE A 99 4.45 -9.73 -13.39
N PRO A 100 3.55 -9.96 -14.37
CA PRO A 100 3.94 -10.53 -15.66
C PRO A 100 4.64 -9.49 -16.50
N THR A 101 5.70 -9.92 -17.18
CA THR A 101 6.39 -9.17 -18.24
C THR A 101 6.74 -10.13 -19.39
N ASP A 102 7.10 -9.62 -20.56
CA ASP A 102 7.54 -10.48 -21.68
C ASP A 102 8.88 -11.18 -21.38
N GLU A 103 9.67 -10.62 -20.45
CA GLU A 103 10.90 -11.27 -19.95
C GLU A 103 10.63 -12.32 -18.84
N GLY A 104 9.36 -12.63 -18.54
CA GLY A 104 8.93 -13.52 -17.46
C GLY A 104 8.49 -12.75 -16.20
N TRP A 105 8.39 -13.47 -15.08
CA TRP A 105 7.89 -12.90 -13.83
C TRP A 105 8.87 -11.90 -13.20
N LEU A 106 8.33 -10.75 -12.81
CA LEU A 106 8.96 -9.83 -11.88
C LEU A 106 8.33 -10.02 -10.50
N TYR A 107 9.15 -10.03 -9.47
CA TYR A 107 8.70 -10.17 -8.08
C TYR A 107 8.77 -8.81 -7.38
N ALA A 108 7.75 -8.46 -6.62
CA ALA A 108 7.73 -7.27 -5.79
C ALA A 108 7.42 -7.66 -4.34
N ALA A 109 8.40 -7.45 -3.46
CA ALA A 109 8.23 -7.55 -2.01
C ALA A 109 7.91 -6.17 -1.43
N ILE A 110 6.99 -6.13 -0.48
CA ILE A 110 6.65 -4.89 0.22
C ILE A 110 6.70 -5.10 1.72
N VAL A 111 7.15 -4.09 2.43
CA VAL A 111 7.00 -3.95 3.88
C VAL A 111 6.07 -2.77 4.15
N LYS A 112 4.98 -3.02 4.86
CA LYS A 112 3.97 -2.01 5.17
C LYS A 112 3.90 -1.76 6.66
N ASP A 113 4.14 -0.54 7.09
CA ASP A 113 3.89 -0.09 8.45
C ASP A 113 2.39 0.02 8.72
N LEU A 114 1.91 -0.59 9.79
CA LEU A 114 0.47 -0.65 10.11
C LEU A 114 -0.07 0.65 10.72
N CYS A 115 0.76 1.48 11.33
CA CYS A 115 0.35 2.81 11.79
C CYS A 115 0.29 3.80 10.62
N LEU A 116 1.40 3.95 9.91
CA LEU A 116 1.52 4.92 8.82
C LEU A 116 0.83 4.49 7.53
N LYS A 117 0.49 3.20 7.35
CA LYS A 117 0.08 2.59 6.08
C LYS A 117 1.09 2.80 4.94
N LYS A 118 2.30 3.23 5.27
CA LYS A 118 3.41 3.52 4.36
C LYS A 118 4.02 2.22 3.84
N ILE A 119 4.39 2.22 2.57
CA ILE A 119 4.99 1.09 1.89
C ILE A 119 6.47 1.36 1.66
N SER A 120 7.32 0.41 2.04
CA SER A 120 8.68 0.24 1.54
C SER A 120 8.70 -0.97 0.61
N SER A 121 9.31 -0.86 -0.57
CA SER A 121 9.29 -1.94 -1.55
C SER A 121 10.66 -2.23 -2.14
N ARG A 122 10.90 -3.49 -2.43
CA ARG A 122 12.02 -3.96 -3.25
C ARG A 122 11.48 -4.76 -4.42
N ILE A 123 12.00 -4.51 -5.60
CA ILE A 123 11.50 -5.09 -6.84
C ILE A 123 12.69 -5.68 -7.59
N ASP A 124 13.03 -6.92 -7.32
CA ASP A 124 14.07 -7.68 -8.02
C ASP A 124 13.94 -9.20 -7.77
N THR A 125 14.93 -9.99 -8.18
CA THR A 125 14.94 -11.44 -8.04
C THR A 125 15.41 -11.97 -6.68
N ASN A 126 16.05 -11.14 -5.82
CA ASN A 126 16.58 -11.50 -4.48
C ASN A 126 15.86 -10.72 -3.36
N LEU A 127 14.59 -10.98 -3.14
CA LEU A 127 13.59 -10.04 -2.69
C LEU A 127 13.44 -9.78 -1.20
N THR A 128 13.19 -10.81 -0.38
CA THR A 128 12.65 -10.61 0.97
C THR A 128 13.66 -10.00 1.93
N VAL A 129 14.87 -10.53 1.93
CA VAL A 129 15.97 -10.01 2.77
C VAL A 129 16.30 -8.57 2.43
N SER A 130 16.40 -8.27 1.12
CA SER A 130 16.70 -6.91 0.65
C SER A 130 15.59 -5.93 0.97
N ALA A 131 14.32 -6.34 0.87
CA ALA A 131 13.17 -5.51 1.25
C ALA A 131 13.17 -5.19 2.75
N LEU A 132 13.41 -6.20 3.59
CA LEU A 132 13.52 -6.01 5.04
C LEU A 132 14.67 -5.07 5.40
N LYS A 133 15.89 -5.32 4.90
CA LYS A 133 17.05 -4.45 5.15
C LYS A 133 16.81 -3.01 4.72
N MET A 134 16.17 -2.81 3.56
CA MET A 134 15.84 -1.48 3.08
C MET A 134 14.79 -0.79 3.98
N ALA A 135 13.75 -1.51 4.41
CA ALA A 135 12.74 -0.98 5.32
C ALA A 135 13.37 -0.59 6.67
N VAL A 136 14.23 -1.44 7.24
CA VAL A 136 14.94 -1.17 8.50
C VAL A 136 15.84 0.05 8.35
N ASN A 137 16.65 0.14 7.31
CA ASN A 137 17.54 1.28 7.07
C ASN A 137 16.79 2.60 6.89
N ARG A 138 15.62 2.55 6.23
CA ARG A 138 14.81 3.74 5.94
C ARG A 138 14.00 4.21 7.14
N GLN A 139 13.45 3.30 7.93
CA GLN A 139 12.54 3.63 9.02
C GLN A 139 13.18 3.54 10.42
N ARG A 140 14.36 2.88 10.54
CA ARG A 140 15.12 2.74 11.78
C ARG A 140 14.24 2.35 12.97
N PRO A 141 13.53 1.20 12.92
CA PRO A 141 12.65 0.80 14.00
C PRO A 141 13.40 0.61 15.30
N GLN A 142 12.72 0.94 16.41
CA GLN A 142 13.22 0.61 17.73
C GLN A 142 12.93 -0.85 18.09
N ASN A 143 13.48 -1.35 19.19
CA ASN A 143 13.21 -2.70 19.69
C ASN A 143 11.71 -2.92 19.92
N GLY A 144 11.25 -4.15 19.68
CA GLY A 144 9.86 -4.54 19.92
C GLY A 144 8.96 -4.51 18.67
N LEU A 145 9.53 -4.23 17.49
CA LEU A 145 8.79 -4.35 16.22
C LEU A 145 8.31 -5.79 16.01
N ILE A 146 7.02 -5.96 15.74
CA ILE A 146 6.44 -7.21 15.26
C ILE A 146 6.41 -7.18 13.73
N PHE A 147 7.06 -8.16 13.11
CA PHE A 147 7.12 -8.34 11.67
C PHE A 147 6.28 -9.55 11.27
N HIS A 148 5.18 -9.31 10.56
CA HIS A 148 4.23 -10.36 10.19
C HIS A 148 4.25 -10.64 8.69
N SER A 149 4.30 -11.92 8.33
CA SER A 149 4.25 -12.40 6.95
C SER A 149 3.31 -13.61 6.80
N ASP A 150 3.09 -14.03 5.57
CA ASP A 150 2.53 -15.34 5.29
C ASP A 150 3.54 -16.46 5.65
N ARG A 151 3.16 -17.75 5.37
CA ARG A 151 4.04 -18.91 5.56
C ARG A 151 4.85 -19.24 4.31
N GLY A 152 5.18 -18.28 3.47
CA GLY A 152 6.04 -18.53 2.33
C GLY A 152 7.42 -19.08 2.76
N VAL A 153 7.97 -20.00 1.97
CA VAL A 153 9.27 -20.66 2.24
C VAL A 153 10.39 -19.66 2.50
N GLN A 154 10.36 -18.51 1.84
CA GLN A 154 11.32 -17.43 1.97
C GLN A 154 11.35 -16.83 3.37
N TYR A 155 10.20 -16.71 4.04
CA TYR A 155 10.08 -16.14 5.38
C TYR A 155 10.39 -17.16 6.48
N ALA A 156 10.22 -18.45 6.18
CA ALA A 156 10.51 -19.53 7.11
C ALA A 156 11.99 -19.97 7.09
N SER A 157 12.80 -19.45 6.16
CA SER A 157 14.23 -19.80 6.03
C SER A 157 15.04 -19.36 7.25
N SER A 158 16.12 -20.11 7.58
CA SER A 158 17.03 -19.77 8.68
C SER A 158 17.67 -18.39 8.48
N GLY A 159 18.19 -18.12 7.26
CA GLY A 159 18.82 -16.85 6.95
C GLY A 159 17.91 -15.65 7.11
N TYR A 160 16.59 -15.79 6.83
CA TYR A 160 15.65 -14.71 7.07
C TYR A 160 15.42 -14.46 8.57
N ARG A 161 15.32 -15.53 9.37
CA ARG A 161 15.18 -15.44 10.84
C ARG A 161 16.40 -14.85 11.51
N GLU A 162 17.62 -15.19 11.05
CA GLU A 162 18.87 -14.62 11.53
C GLU A 162 18.91 -13.11 11.35
N ILE A 163 18.45 -12.60 10.20
CA ILE A 163 18.38 -11.15 9.95
C ILE A 163 17.34 -10.49 10.85
N LEU A 164 16.16 -11.08 11.05
CA LEU A 164 15.18 -10.54 12.01
C LEU A 164 15.77 -10.45 13.43
N ALA A 165 16.51 -11.48 13.84
CA ALA A 165 17.19 -11.51 15.14
C ALA A 165 18.30 -10.44 15.25
N GLU A 166 19.09 -10.23 14.19
CA GLU A 166 20.12 -9.18 14.10
C GLU A 166 19.54 -7.79 14.39
N TYR A 167 18.32 -7.54 13.89
CA TYR A 167 17.64 -6.26 14.13
C TYR A 167 16.69 -6.25 15.33
N ASN A 168 16.71 -7.27 16.21
CA ASN A 168 15.80 -7.43 17.35
C ASN A 168 14.31 -7.33 16.95
N ILE A 169 13.95 -7.88 15.79
CA ILE A 169 12.59 -7.89 15.25
C ILE A 169 11.91 -9.22 15.60
N THR A 170 10.71 -9.16 16.17
CA THR A 170 9.93 -10.34 16.51
C THR A 170 9.13 -10.85 15.32
N GLN A 171 9.42 -12.07 14.85
CA GLN A 171 8.69 -12.69 13.75
C GLN A 171 7.31 -13.17 14.17
N SER A 172 6.31 -12.90 13.33
CA SER A 172 4.96 -13.42 13.41
C SER A 172 4.54 -13.97 12.04
N MET A 173 3.85 -15.11 12.00
CA MET A 173 3.42 -15.71 10.73
C MET A 173 1.93 -16.04 10.75
N SER A 174 1.26 -15.89 9.61
CA SER A 174 -0.15 -16.22 9.40
C SER A 174 -0.44 -17.69 9.75
N ARG A 175 -1.68 -18.03 10.07
CA ARG A 175 -2.13 -19.41 10.16
C ARG A 175 -2.17 -20.07 8.79
N LYS A 176 -2.05 -21.40 8.76
CA LYS A 176 -2.07 -22.16 7.50
C LYS A 176 -3.43 -22.01 6.82
N GLY A 177 -3.43 -21.54 5.57
CA GLY A 177 -4.65 -21.44 4.77
C GLY A 177 -5.62 -20.33 5.18
N ASP A 178 -5.19 -19.40 6.02
CA ASP A 178 -6.01 -18.28 6.47
C ASP A 178 -5.55 -16.94 5.83
N PRO A 179 -6.17 -16.53 4.73
CA PRO A 179 -5.79 -15.30 4.02
C PRO A 179 -6.09 -14.04 4.84
N TYR A 180 -7.03 -14.09 5.77
CA TYR A 180 -7.38 -12.92 6.58
C TYR A 180 -6.27 -12.48 7.53
N ASP A 181 -5.32 -13.37 7.84
CA ASP A 181 -4.21 -13.06 8.73
C ASP A 181 -3.20 -12.09 8.08
N ASN A 182 -3.13 -12.00 6.72
CA ASN A 182 -2.30 -11.04 5.98
C ASN A 182 -3.11 -10.07 5.09
N ALA A 183 -4.39 -9.87 5.40
CA ALA A 183 -5.33 -9.11 4.59
C ALA A 183 -4.87 -7.68 4.27
N VAL A 184 -4.06 -7.04 5.13
CA VAL A 184 -3.59 -5.66 4.91
C VAL A 184 -2.54 -5.56 3.81
N ALA A 185 -1.65 -6.56 3.69
CA ALA A 185 -0.69 -6.62 2.59
C ALA A 185 -1.39 -7.02 1.28
N GLU A 186 -2.28 -8.03 1.34
CA GLU A 186 -3.10 -8.44 0.19
C GLU A 186 -3.96 -7.30 -0.36
N ASN A 187 -4.53 -6.47 0.50
CA ASN A 187 -5.30 -5.28 0.09
C ASN A 187 -4.44 -4.29 -0.68
N PHE A 188 -3.18 -4.05 -0.25
CA PHE A 188 -2.27 -3.19 -0.99
C PHE A 188 -2.00 -3.75 -2.39
N PHE A 189 -1.70 -5.04 -2.51
CA PHE A 189 -1.48 -5.65 -3.83
C PHE A 189 -2.72 -5.65 -4.70
N SER A 190 -3.90 -5.80 -4.13
CA SER A 190 -5.15 -5.61 -4.85
C SER A 190 -5.25 -4.19 -5.41
N CYS A 191 -4.91 -3.16 -4.63
CA CYS A 191 -4.87 -1.78 -5.11
C CYS A 191 -3.85 -1.60 -6.24
N LEU A 192 -2.60 -2.03 -6.05
CA LEU A 192 -1.54 -1.94 -7.05
C LEU A 192 -1.95 -2.60 -8.37
N LYS A 193 -2.48 -3.82 -8.30
CA LYS A 193 -2.89 -4.57 -9.50
C LYS A 193 -4.10 -3.94 -10.18
N CYS A 194 -5.13 -3.57 -9.43
CA CYS A 194 -6.35 -2.99 -9.99
C CYS A 194 -6.18 -1.55 -10.49
N GLU A 195 -5.24 -0.80 -9.91
CA GLU A 195 -5.04 0.62 -10.24
C GLU A 195 -3.93 0.82 -11.27
N LEU A 196 -2.98 -0.12 -11.40
CA LEU A 196 -1.85 -0.01 -12.31
C LEU A 196 -1.65 -1.26 -13.18
N VAL A 197 -1.26 -2.40 -12.59
CA VAL A 197 -0.70 -3.54 -13.32
C VAL A 197 -1.66 -4.11 -14.38
N HIS A 198 -2.94 -4.26 -14.05
CA HIS A 198 -3.93 -4.82 -14.98
C HIS A 198 -4.27 -3.91 -16.18
N HIS A 199 -3.79 -2.69 -16.20
CA HIS A 199 -3.98 -1.74 -17.29
C HIS A 199 -2.80 -1.66 -18.24
N LYS A 200 -1.70 -2.37 -17.92
CA LYS A 200 -0.45 -2.31 -18.67
C LYS A 200 -0.01 -3.69 -19.15
N HIS A 201 0.74 -3.68 -20.21
CA HIS A 201 1.49 -4.81 -20.72
C HIS A 201 2.97 -4.40 -20.70
N TYR A 202 3.75 -5.03 -19.83
CA TYR A 202 5.16 -4.69 -19.64
C TYR A 202 6.04 -5.55 -20.55
N LYS A 203 6.82 -4.90 -21.40
CA LYS A 203 7.79 -5.58 -22.25
C LYS A 203 8.99 -6.06 -21.43
N THR A 204 9.48 -5.25 -20.51
CA THR A 204 10.66 -5.56 -19.70
C THR A 204 10.36 -5.50 -18.20
N ARG A 205 11.17 -6.22 -17.41
CA ARG A 205 11.15 -6.11 -15.94
C ARG A 205 11.50 -4.71 -15.47
N SER A 206 12.42 -4.02 -16.15
CA SER A 206 12.83 -2.66 -15.82
C SER A 206 11.69 -1.66 -15.97
N GLU A 207 10.89 -1.78 -17.05
CA GLU A 207 9.69 -0.95 -17.25
C GLU A 207 8.67 -1.14 -16.11
N ALA A 208 8.37 -2.40 -15.79
CA ALA A 208 7.45 -2.72 -14.70
C ALA A 208 7.96 -2.22 -13.34
N GLN A 209 9.27 -2.35 -13.08
CA GLN A 209 9.91 -1.88 -11.86
C GLN A 209 9.80 -0.37 -11.70
N ALA A 210 10.08 0.40 -12.75
CA ALA A 210 9.99 1.86 -12.74
C ALA A 210 8.55 2.33 -12.45
N ASP A 211 7.56 1.73 -13.12
CA ASP A 211 6.15 2.06 -12.94
C ASP A 211 5.64 1.74 -11.53
N ILE A 212 6.00 0.58 -10.99
CA ILE A 212 5.57 0.18 -9.65
C ILE A 212 6.23 1.07 -8.60
N PHE A 213 7.51 1.40 -8.79
CA PHE A 213 8.22 2.34 -7.92
C PHE A 213 7.55 3.71 -7.92
N ALA A 214 7.22 4.25 -9.10
CA ALA A 214 6.50 5.52 -9.24
C ALA A 214 5.10 5.45 -8.59
N TYR A 215 4.36 4.36 -8.77
CA TYR A 215 3.07 4.16 -8.10
C TYR A 215 3.20 4.20 -6.58
N ILE A 216 4.21 3.51 -6.02
CA ILE A 216 4.38 3.43 -4.56
C ILE A 216 4.84 4.77 -3.99
N GLU A 217 5.90 5.36 -4.54
CA GLU A 217 6.52 6.55 -3.94
C GLU A 217 5.80 7.84 -4.31
N ALA A 218 5.50 8.04 -5.60
CA ALA A 218 4.92 9.29 -6.05
C ALA A 218 3.40 9.37 -5.87
N TYR A 219 2.70 8.23 -5.85
CA TYR A 219 1.25 8.24 -5.70
C TYR A 219 0.77 7.65 -4.37
N TYR A 220 1.05 6.36 -4.09
CA TYR A 220 0.47 5.67 -2.92
C TYR A 220 0.90 6.31 -1.60
N ASN A 221 2.22 6.49 -1.41
CA ASN A 221 2.76 7.07 -0.18
C ASN A 221 2.52 8.58 -0.09
N SER A 222 2.62 9.31 -1.21
CA SER A 222 2.67 10.78 -1.20
C SER A 222 1.31 11.45 -1.40
N VAL A 223 0.43 10.88 -2.22
CA VAL A 223 -0.80 11.54 -2.69
C VAL A 223 -2.08 10.81 -2.33
N ARG A 224 -2.07 9.45 -2.43
CA ARG A 224 -3.28 8.64 -2.32
C ARG A 224 -3.89 8.72 -0.91
N PRO A 225 -5.14 9.25 -0.76
CA PRO A 225 -5.78 9.33 0.54
C PRO A 225 -6.15 7.94 1.06
N GLN A 226 -5.97 7.74 2.36
CA GLN A 226 -6.34 6.52 3.08
C GLN A 226 -7.45 6.84 4.08
N SER A 227 -8.58 6.16 4.02
CA SER A 227 -9.70 6.40 4.95
C SER A 227 -9.31 6.15 6.41
N THR A 228 -8.44 5.17 6.66
CA THR A 228 -7.90 4.85 7.99
C THR A 228 -6.91 5.88 8.54
N LEU A 229 -6.46 6.84 7.72
CA LEU A 229 -5.57 7.93 8.09
C LEU A 229 -6.29 9.30 7.98
N ASN A 230 -7.59 9.33 8.26
CA ASN A 230 -8.41 10.54 8.14
C ASN A 230 -8.30 11.20 6.74
N TRP A 231 -8.25 10.39 5.70
CA TRP A 231 -8.09 10.81 4.31
C TRP A 231 -6.77 11.53 3.99
N LEU A 232 -5.78 11.40 4.85
CA LEU A 232 -4.41 11.80 4.55
C LEU A 232 -3.68 10.71 3.73
N SER A 233 -2.65 11.10 3.00
CA SER A 233 -1.69 10.14 2.47
C SER A 233 -0.75 9.65 3.58
N PRO A 234 -0.10 8.49 3.44
CA PRO A 234 0.88 8.00 4.41
C PRO A 234 1.93 9.02 4.85
N LEU A 235 2.55 9.73 3.90
CA LEU A 235 3.55 10.76 4.22
C LEU A 235 2.95 11.98 4.91
N ALA A 236 1.75 12.42 4.52
CA ALA A 236 1.08 13.52 5.18
C ALA A 236 0.70 13.18 6.63
N TYR A 237 0.30 11.93 6.87
CA TYR A 237 -0.01 11.43 8.21
C TYR A 237 1.26 11.32 9.08
N GLU A 238 2.36 10.77 8.52
CA GLU A 238 3.68 10.71 9.18
C GLU A 238 4.15 12.11 9.61
N HIS A 239 4.05 13.09 8.71
CA HIS A 239 4.40 14.49 9.00
C HIS A 239 3.51 15.09 10.11
N MET A 240 2.21 14.83 10.07
CA MET A 240 1.30 15.26 11.14
C MET A 240 1.71 14.68 12.50
N LEU A 241 2.02 13.39 12.58
CA LEU A 241 2.48 12.75 13.83
C LEU A 241 3.79 13.35 14.34
N SER A 242 4.74 13.66 13.46
CA SER A 242 6.01 14.28 13.84
C SER A 242 5.83 15.66 14.45
N ILE A 243 4.90 16.48 13.91
CA ILE A 243 4.56 17.78 14.48
C ILE A 243 3.93 17.64 15.88
N TYR A 244 3.04 16.66 16.05
CA TYR A 244 2.43 16.40 17.35
C TYR A 244 3.45 15.96 18.39
N ALA A 245 4.34 15.05 18.03
CA ALA A 245 5.41 14.60 18.93
C ALA A 245 6.34 15.76 19.36
N ALA A 246 6.70 16.65 18.44
CA ALA A 246 7.53 17.82 18.74
C ALA A 246 6.84 18.88 19.64
N LYS A 247 5.50 18.89 19.72
CA LYS A 247 4.75 19.80 20.58
C LYS A 247 4.55 19.27 21.99
N VAL A 248 4.72 17.97 22.20
CA VAL A 248 4.48 17.30 23.50
C VAL A 248 5.79 16.97 24.22
N ALA A 249 6.93 17.05 23.51
CA ALA A 249 8.27 16.92 24.06
C ALA A 249 8.78 18.26 24.58
#